data_1717c99440be331aefcfb48f0b521103
#
_entry.id   1717c99440be331aefcfb48f0b521103
#
_cell.length_a   1.000
_cell.length_b   1.000
_cell.length_c   1.000
_cell.angle_alpha   90.00
_cell.angle_beta   90.00
_cell.angle_gamma   90.00
#
_symmetry.space_group_name_H-M   'P 1'
#
loop_
_entity.id
_entity.type
_entity.pdbx_description
1 polymer ?
#
loop_
_entity_poly.entity_id
_entity_poly.type
_entity_poly.pdbx_seq_one_letter_code
_entity_poly.pdbx_strand_id
1 'polypeptide(L)'
;MSTPGHIPKGRGFQESLVYFEGAEDHHTQRSCQDPECIVPIPANASSPYDLWVDDGPATSLAGVEHSGFLFGRTAVGYVQALNLSKGPMFMHLAPASSHTPLEPPPRFLELYPSDW
;
A
#
# COMPACT_ATOMS: atom_id res chain seq x y z
N MET A 1 2.68 -9.00 -10.73
CA MET A 1 1.61 -9.95 -11.14
C MET A 1 1.20 -9.63 -12.54
N SER A 2 0.95 -10.61 -13.38
CA SER A 2 0.88 -10.38 -14.82
C SER A 2 -0.47 -10.68 -15.45
N THR A 3 -1.43 -11.21 -14.72
CA THR A 3 -2.74 -11.56 -15.27
C THR A 3 -3.88 -11.31 -14.27
N PRO A 4 -5.09 -11.02 -14.74
CA PRO A 4 -6.27 -10.79 -13.89
C PRO A 4 -6.59 -11.94 -12.91
N GLY A 5 -6.26 -13.19 -13.26
CA GLY A 5 -6.46 -14.34 -12.38
C GLY A 5 -5.52 -14.39 -11.17
N HIS A 6 -4.47 -13.58 -11.14
CA HIS A 6 -3.48 -13.54 -10.06
C HIS A 6 -3.66 -12.38 -9.08
N ILE A 7 -4.53 -11.42 -9.37
CA ILE A 7 -4.90 -10.35 -8.43
C ILE A 7 -5.85 -10.91 -7.35
N PRO A 8 -5.99 -10.26 -6.18
CA PRO A 8 -6.84 -10.75 -5.10
C PRO A 8 -8.27 -11.03 -5.53
N LYS A 9 -8.89 -10.14 -6.31
CA LYS A 9 -10.25 -10.34 -6.85
C LYS A 9 -10.35 -11.59 -7.73
N GLY A 10 -9.36 -11.86 -8.56
CA GLY A 10 -9.29 -13.08 -9.36
C GLY A 10 -9.09 -14.37 -8.53
N ARG A 11 -8.72 -14.23 -7.26
CA ARG A 11 -8.54 -15.31 -6.28
C ARG A 11 -9.69 -15.44 -5.27
N GLY A 12 -10.78 -14.68 -5.46
CA GLY A 12 -12.00 -14.80 -4.67
C GLY A 12 -12.16 -13.80 -3.53
N PHE A 13 -11.24 -12.84 -3.36
CA PHE A 13 -11.48 -11.73 -2.44
C PHE A 13 -12.54 -10.80 -3.01
N GLN A 14 -13.49 -10.37 -2.16
CA GLN A 14 -14.53 -9.44 -2.56
C GLN A 14 -14.00 -8.00 -2.71
N GLU A 15 -13.10 -7.61 -1.82
CA GLU A 15 -12.51 -6.28 -1.75
C GLU A 15 -11.00 -6.39 -1.52
N SER A 16 -10.23 -5.47 -2.09
CA SER A 16 -8.78 -5.42 -1.89
C SER A 16 -8.22 -4.03 -2.10
N LEU A 17 -7.19 -3.69 -1.34
CA LEU A 17 -6.29 -2.57 -1.57
C LEU A 17 -4.88 -3.14 -1.57
N VAL A 18 -4.17 -3.04 -2.69
CA VAL A 18 -2.88 -3.72 -2.88
C VAL A 18 -1.94 -2.90 -3.77
N TYR A 19 -0.65 -3.22 -3.69
CA TYR A 19 0.33 -2.96 -4.75
C TYR A 19 0.95 -4.30 -5.20
N PHE A 20 1.52 -4.34 -6.40
CA PHE A 20 1.92 -5.59 -7.05
C PHE A 20 3.42 -5.74 -7.23
N GLU A 21 4.15 -4.64 -7.25
CA GLU A 21 5.60 -4.65 -7.35
C GLU A 21 6.25 -5.01 -6.00
N GLY A 22 7.53 -5.36 -6.04
CA GLY A 22 8.26 -5.74 -4.83
C GLY A 22 8.68 -4.57 -3.95
N ALA A 23 8.66 -3.37 -4.49
CA ALA A 23 9.02 -2.16 -3.78
C ALA A 23 8.19 -0.98 -4.29
N GLU A 24 7.60 -0.28 -3.35
CA GLU A 24 6.74 0.89 -3.56
C GLU A 24 7.26 2.04 -2.71
N ASP A 25 7.32 3.25 -3.27
CA ASP A 25 7.52 4.46 -2.49
C ASP A 25 6.29 4.69 -1.59
N HIS A 26 6.51 4.65 -0.27
CA HIS A 26 5.42 4.65 0.71
C HIS A 26 4.66 5.99 0.81
N HIS A 27 5.22 7.07 0.28
CA HIS A 27 4.56 8.38 0.29
C HIS A 27 3.80 8.67 -1.00
N THR A 28 4.31 8.20 -2.16
CA THR A 28 3.69 8.48 -3.45
C THR A 28 2.92 7.30 -4.04
N GLN A 29 3.12 6.10 -3.50
CA GLN A 29 2.59 4.82 -4.03
C GLN A 29 2.97 4.60 -5.49
N ARG A 30 4.19 4.99 -5.85
CA ARG A 30 4.78 4.70 -7.15
C ARG A 30 5.67 3.48 -7.08
N SER A 31 5.66 2.71 -8.15
CA SER A 31 6.59 1.60 -8.31
C SER A 31 8.03 2.13 -8.29
N CYS A 32 8.86 1.56 -7.45
CA CYS A 32 10.28 1.89 -7.40
C CYS A 32 11.01 1.24 -8.57
N GLN A 33 11.68 2.05 -9.37
CA GLN A 33 12.48 1.59 -10.51
C GLN A 33 13.97 1.40 -10.18
N ASP A 34 14.40 1.92 -9.04
CA ASP A 34 15.74 1.67 -8.52
C ASP A 34 15.75 0.30 -7.82
N PRO A 35 16.67 -0.62 -8.18
CA PRO A 35 16.75 -1.94 -7.55
C PRO A 35 16.90 -1.90 -6.03
N GLU A 36 17.43 -0.83 -5.49
CA GLU A 36 17.65 -0.67 -4.05
C GLU A 36 16.62 0.22 -3.37
N CYS A 37 15.79 0.93 -4.14
CA CYS A 37 14.81 1.90 -3.61
C CYS A 37 15.37 2.88 -2.56
N ILE A 38 16.62 3.29 -2.73
CA ILE A 38 17.33 4.12 -1.75
C ILE A 38 16.95 5.60 -1.91
N VAL A 39 16.56 5.99 -3.12
CA VAL A 39 16.28 7.39 -3.44
C VAL A 39 14.78 7.60 -3.53
N PRO A 40 14.20 8.53 -2.75
CA PRO A 40 12.79 8.88 -2.87
C PRO A 40 12.41 9.23 -4.31
N ILE A 41 11.30 8.70 -4.79
CA ILE A 41 10.83 8.98 -6.14
C ILE A 41 10.33 10.43 -6.21
N PRO A 42 10.90 11.29 -7.07
CA PRO A 42 10.40 12.65 -7.22
C PRO A 42 8.93 12.65 -7.63
N ALA A 43 8.15 13.59 -7.10
CA ALA A 43 6.71 13.71 -7.39
C ALA A 43 6.38 13.85 -8.90
N ASN A 44 7.34 14.34 -9.69
CA ASN A 44 7.24 14.48 -11.15
C ASN A 44 7.86 13.32 -11.92
N ALA A 45 8.26 12.24 -11.26
CA ALA A 45 8.82 11.07 -11.93
C ALA A 45 7.77 10.39 -12.83
N SER A 46 8.23 9.82 -13.93
CA SER A 46 7.40 9.05 -14.86
C SER A 46 7.06 7.64 -14.38
N SER A 47 7.52 7.26 -13.17
CA SER A 47 7.25 5.97 -12.57
C SER A 47 5.74 5.77 -12.38
N PRO A 48 5.17 4.62 -12.78
CA PRO A 48 3.75 4.37 -12.66
C PRO A 48 3.31 4.26 -11.20
N TYR A 49 2.08 4.64 -10.90
CA TYR A 49 1.43 4.30 -9.65
C TYR A 49 1.19 2.79 -9.57
N ASP A 50 1.49 2.20 -8.43
CA ASP A 50 1.26 0.77 -8.18
C ASP A 50 0.28 0.55 -7.03
N LEU A 51 -0.71 1.41 -6.90
CA LEU A 51 -1.79 1.24 -5.94
C LEU A 51 -3.08 0.87 -6.67
N TRP A 52 -3.72 -0.20 -6.20
CA TRP A 52 -4.90 -0.79 -6.83
C TRP A 52 -5.99 -1.05 -5.81
N VAL A 53 -7.22 -0.71 -6.18
CA VAL A 53 -8.45 -1.14 -5.49
C VAL A 53 -9.11 -2.17 -6.38
N ASP A 54 -9.30 -3.36 -5.85
CA ASP A 54 -9.88 -4.51 -6.55
C ASP A 54 -9.13 -4.84 -7.86
N ASP A 55 -9.71 -4.48 -9.00
CA ASP A 55 -9.18 -4.75 -10.34
C ASP A 55 -8.81 -3.47 -11.12
N GLY A 56 -8.82 -2.31 -10.45
CA GLY A 56 -8.51 -1.03 -11.06
C GLY A 56 -7.44 -0.20 -10.31
N PRO A 57 -6.73 0.68 -11.04
CA PRO A 57 -5.75 1.58 -10.41
C PRO A 57 -6.42 2.60 -9.51
N ALA A 58 -5.89 2.76 -8.29
CA ALA A 58 -6.41 3.66 -7.26
C ALA A 58 -5.71 5.04 -7.27
N THR A 59 -5.62 5.68 -8.42
CA THR A 59 -4.87 6.93 -8.59
C THR A 59 -5.36 8.08 -7.73
N SER A 60 -6.63 8.08 -7.33
CA SER A 60 -7.20 9.10 -6.42
C SER A 60 -6.74 8.95 -4.97
N LEU A 61 -6.20 7.81 -4.59
CA LEU A 61 -5.67 7.53 -3.25
C LEU A 61 -4.15 7.68 -3.21
N ALA A 62 -3.49 7.58 -4.37
CA ALA A 62 -2.04 7.61 -4.45
C ALA A 62 -1.50 9.01 -4.10
N GLY A 63 -0.44 9.05 -3.28
CA GLY A 63 0.21 10.29 -2.85
C GLY A 63 -0.59 11.12 -1.83
N VAL A 64 -1.72 10.64 -1.34
CA VAL A 64 -2.56 11.37 -0.37
C VAL A 64 -2.03 11.21 1.05
N GLU A 65 -1.57 10.02 1.39
CA GLU A 65 -1.00 9.72 2.71
C GLU A 65 0.00 8.56 2.62
N HIS A 66 0.82 8.40 3.63
CA HIS A 66 1.76 7.28 3.72
C HIS A 66 1.04 5.93 3.70
N SER A 67 1.54 4.96 2.91
CA SER A 67 0.96 3.62 2.70
C SER A 67 0.53 2.93 3.99
N GLY A 68 1.35 2.98 5.03
CA GLY A 68 1.03 2.34 6.31
C GLY A 68 -0.26 2.86 6.95
N PHE A 69 -0.56 4.17 6.82
CA PHE A 69 -1.82 4.73 7.32
C PHE A 69 -2.98 4.41 6.39
N LEU A 70 -2.75 4.50 5.08
CA LEU A 70 -3.75 4.18 4.07
C LEU A 70 -4.25 2.73 4.24
N PHE A 71 -3.35 1.76 4.30
CA PHE A 71 -3.71 0.35 4.49
C PHE A 71 -4.37 0.10 5.85
N GLY A 72 -3.83 0.69 6.93
CA GLY A 72 -4.41 0.55 8.26
C GLY A 72 -5.84 1.10 8.35
N ARG A 73 -6.07 2.30 7.82
CA ARG A 73 -7.39 2.94 7.80
C ARG A 73 -8.39 2.14 6.95
N THR A 74 -7.94 1.64 5.80
CA THR A 74 -8.77 0.81 4.92
C THR A 74 -9.17 -0.49 5.61
N ALA A 75 -8.24 -1.16 6.30
CA ALA A 75 -8.52 -2.37 7.05
C ALA A 75 -9.55 -2.12 8.17
N VAL A 76 -9.41 -1.01 8.93
CA VAL A 76 -10.40 -0.59 9.92
C VAL A 76 -11.76 -0.35 9.28
N GLY A 77 -11.80 0.30 8.11
CA GLY A 77 -13.03 0.53 7.36
C GLY A 77 -13.75 -0.77 7.00
N TYR A 78 -13.03 -1.77 6.51
CA TYR A 78 -13.60 -3.09 6.21
C TYR A 78 -14.18 -3.77 7.46
N VAL A 79 -13.46 -3.69 8.60
CA VAL A 79 -13.97 -4.25 9.87
C VAL A 79 -15.24 -3.53 10.33
N GLN A 80 -15.27 -2.20 10.24
CA GLN A 80 -16.43 -1.39 10.62
C GLN A 80 -17.64 -1.60 9.71
N ALA A 81 -17.43 -1.89 8.44
CA ALA A 81 -18.48 -2.19 7.47
C ALA A 81 -19.00 -3.63 7.57
N LEU A 82 -18.39 -4.46 8.42
CA LEU A 82 -18.74 -5.87 8.54
C LEU A 82 -20.20 -6.06 8.97
N ASN A 83 -20.92 -6.84 8.18
CA ASN A 83 -22.26 -7.29 8.50
C ASN A 83 -22.25 -8.80 8.79
N LEU A 84 -22.23 -9.15 10.06
CA LEU A 84 -22.19 -10.55 10.52
C LEU A 84 -23.37 -11.40 10.03
N SER A 85 -24.50 -10.80 9.63
CA SER A 85 -25.62 -11.54 9.05
C SER A 85 -25.31 -12.11 7.66
N LYS A 86 -24.28 -11.58 7.00
CA LYS A 86 -23.80 -12.06 5.68
C LYS A 86 -22.74 -13.17 5.80
N GLY A 87 -22.34 -13.52 7.02
CA GLY A 87 -21.32 -14.54 7.27
C GLY A 87 -20.05 -13.99 7.91
N PRO A 88 -19.07 -14.85 8.18
CA PRO A 88 -17.78 -14.45 8.74
C PRO A 88 -16.94 -13.72 7.71
N MET A 89 -16.03 -12.85 8.18
CA MET A 89 -15.02 -12.19 7.37
C MET A 89 -13.67 -12.93 7.48
N PHE A 90 -12.99 -13.05 6.36
CA PHE A 90 -11.55 -13.36 6.30
C PHE A 90 -10.81 -12.14 5.74
N MET A 91 -9.82 -11.65 6.47
CA MET A 91 -8.96 -10.55 6.04
C MET A 91 -7.50 -11.01 6.02
N HIS A 92 -6.81 -10.75 4.91
CA HIS A 92 -5.36 -10.85 4.83
C HIS A 92 -4.77 -9.43 4.86
N LEU A 93 -4.12 -9.05 5.96
CA LEU A 93 -3.44 -7.78 6.12
C LEU A 93 -1.93 -8.02 6.19
N ALA A 94 -1.19 -7.53 5.21
CA ALA A 94 0.26 -7.68 5.10
C ALA A 94 0.93 -6.28 5.04
N PRO A 95 1.21 -5.65 6.19
CA PRO A 95 1.86 -4.34 6.22
C PRO A 95 3.30 -4.43 5.72
N ALA A 96 3.71 -3.44 4.91
CA ALA A 96 5.06 -3.34 4.37
C ALA A 96 5.98 -2.42 5.21
N SER A 97 5.57 -2.00 6.39
CA SER A 97 6.20 -0.90 7.16
C SER A 97 7.66 -1.12 7.59
N SER A 98 8.19 -2.33 7.47
CA SER A 98 9.62 -2.64 7.70
C SER A 98 10.34 -3.15 6.45
N HIS A 99 9.69 -3.08 5.30
CA HIS A 99 10.29 -3.42 4.01
C HIS A 99 10.94 -2.17 3.38
N THR A 100 11.95 -2.37 2.53
CA THR A 100 12.54 -1.29 1.73
C THR A 100 11.54 -0.78 0.68
N PRO A 101 11.54 0.53 0.38
CA PRO A 101 12.35 1.59 0.98
C PRO A 101 11.97 1.88 2.44
N LEU A 102 12.98 2.19 3.27
CA LEU A 102 12.72 2.56 4.67
C LEU A 102 12.35 4.04 4.75
N GLU A 103 11.10 4.33 4.64
CA GLU A 103 10.54 5.69 4.54
C GLU A 103 9.54 5.97 5.67
N PRO A 104 9.99 5.93 6.94
CA PRO A 104 9.09 6.18 8.05
C PRO A 104 8.57 7.62 8.00
N PRO A 105 7.29 7.86 8.36
CA PRO A 105 6.77 9.22 8.45
C PRO A 105 7.59 10.06 9.43
N PRO A 106 7.85 11.36 9.13
CA PRO A 106 8.76 12.22 9.90
C PRO A 106 8.50 12.23 11.40
N ARG A 107 7.25 12.22 11.81
CA ARG A 107 6.83 12.19 13.23
C ARG A 107 7.36 10.99 14.03
N PHE A 108 7.73 9.90 13.37
CA PHE A 108 8.34 8.76 14.03
C PHE A 108 9.86 8.88 14.07
N LEU A 109 10.47 9.51 13.08
CA LEU A 109 11.91 9.82 13.11
C LEU A 109 12.25 10.79 14.25
N GLU A 110 11.39 11.74 14.54
CA GLU A 110 11.56 12.72 15.62
C GLU A 110 11.63 12.08 17.02
N LEU A 111 11.23 10.82 17.17
CA LEU A 111 11.33 10.07 18.42
C LEU A 111 12.73 9.52 18.68
N TYR A 112 13.63 9.59 17.71
CA TYR A 112 14.98 9.06 17.80
C TYR A 112 16.01 10.18 17.75
N PRO A 113 17.16 10.03 18.44
CA PRO A 113 18.26 11.00 18.33
C PRO A 113 18.73 11.14 16.88
N SER A 114 19.19 12.36 16.52
CA SER A 114 19.62 12.68 15.15
C SER A 114 20.96 12.05 14.73
N ASP A 115 21.58 11.31 15.61
CA ASP A 115 22.90 10.65 15.47
C ASP A 115 22.79 9.12 15.30
N TRP A 116 21.60 8.67 14.91
CA TRP A 116 21.36 7.26 14.58
C TRP A 116 21.61 6.98 13.11
#